data_bfee8a8ea8ca0a250c887accd58eac3d
#
_entry.id   bfee8a8ea8ca0a250c887accd58eac3d
#
_cell.length_a   1.000
_cell.length_b   1.000
_cell.length_c   1.000
_cell.angle_alpha   90.00
_cell.angle_beta   90.00
_cell.angle_gamma   90.00
#
_symmetry.space_group_name_H-M   'P 1'
#
loop_
_entity.id
_entity.type
_entity.pdbx_description
1 polymer ?
#
loop_
_entity_poly.entity_id
_entity_poly.type
_entity_poly.pdbx_seq_one_letter_code
_entity_poly.pdbx_strand_id
1 'polypeptide(L)'
;FFRKIDPNHKFHWEWAPSRGKSGGILCGLNKENFDILMTKCGKYILQLNLFDKNKNCSWALMTVYGAAHDEQKPEFIAELSSMCHSSNIPYLVGGDFNIIRHSGEKNKKTSLSHFSEVFNSVIHLLGLREIYMTGGSYTWSNKQESRLWKSWIEFSCLLSGRIYTLLPLSISW
;
A
#
# COMPACT_ATOMS: atom_id res chain seq x y z
N PHE A 1 9.85 0.15 -21.78
CA PHE A 1 9.38 -0.66 -20.66
C PHE A 1 7.86 -0.89 -20.75
N PHE A 2 7.02 0.16 -20.80
CA PHE A 2 5.54 0.05 -20.80
C PHE A 2 4.99 -0.76 -21.98
N ARG A 3 5.56 -0.66 -23.17
CA ARG A 3 5.14 -1.48 -24.32
C ARG A 3 5.25 -2.98 -24.11
N LYS A 4 6.13 -3.44 -23.20
CA LYS A 4 6.29 -4.86 -22.89
C LYS A 4 5.26 -5.38 -21.88
N ILE A 5 4.86 -4.54 -20.93
CA ILE A 5 3.92 -4.93 -19.86
C ILE A 5 2.48 -4.59 -20.19
N ASP A 6 2.25 -3.63 -21.09
CA ASP A 6 0.93 -3.17 -21.52
C ASP A 6 0.94 -2.92 -23.04
N PRO A 7 1.04 -3.98 -23.88
CA PRO A 7 1.12 -3.84 -25.31
C PRO A 7 -0.16 -3.26 -25.93
N ASN A 8 -1.28 -3.41 -25.25
CA ASN A 8 -2.59 -2.93 -25.71
C ASN A 8 -2.99 -1.56 -25.10
N HIS A 9 -2.09 -0.91 -24.37
CA HIS A 9 -2.32 0.39 -23.72
C HIS A 9 -3.61 0.47 -22.88
N LYS A 10 -3.93 -0.63 -22.16
CA LYS A 10 -5.14 -0.74 -21.35
C LYS A 10 -5.05 -0.06 -20.00
N PHE A 11 -3.83 0.31 -19.56
CA PHE A 11 -3.59 0.86 -18.23
C PHE A 11 -3.17 2.33 -18.27
N HIS A 12 -3.63 3.08 -17.29
CA HIS A 12 -2.99 4.30 -16.84
C HIS A 12 -1.81 3.94 -15.95
N TRP A 13 -0.64 4.46 -16.26
CA TRP A 13 0.58 4.20 -15.48
C TRP A 13 1.00 5.44 -14.74
N GLU A 14 1.07 5.33 -13.41
CA GLU A 14 1.58 6.36 -12.52
C GLU A 14 2.76 5.81 -11.73
N TRP A 15 3.76 6.64 -11.45
CA TRP A 15 4.94 6.19 -10.74
C TRP A 15 5.54 7.28 -9.86
N ALA A 16 6.18 6.84 -8.77
CA ALA A 16 7.10 7.63 -7.99
C ALA A 16 8.51 7.11 -8.24
N PRO A 17 9.46 7.95 -8.69
CA PRO A 17 10.81 7.51 -9.00
C PRO A 17 11.53 7.02 -7.74
N SER A 18 12.48 6.10 -7.93
CA SER A 18 13.38 5.67 -6.85
C SER A 18 14.22 6.86 -6.34
N ARG A 19 14.44 6.90 -5.03
CA ARG A 19 15.32 7.89 -4.38
C ARG A 19 16.51 7.20 -3.76
N GLY A 20 17.69 7.43 -4.29
CA GLY A 20 18.93 6.79 -3.84
C GLY A 20 18.92 5.29 -4.14
N LYS A 21 19.10 4.45 -3.11
CA LYS A 21 19.10 2.98 -3.22
C LYS A 21 17.72 2.36 -2.97
N SER A 22 16.69 3.16 -2.67
CA SER A 22 15.34 2.66 -2.49
C SER A 22 14.65 2.40 -3.82
N GLY A 23 13.74 1.44 -3.87
CA GLY A 23 12.89 1.19 -5.03
C GLY A 23 11.92 2.34 -5.28
N GLY A 24 11.41 2.43 -6.51
CA GLY A 24 10.30 3.32 -6.85
C GLY A 24 8.96 2.63 -6.68
N ILE A 25 7.88 3.38 -6.85
CA ILE A 25 6.52 2.87 -6.88
C ILE A 25 6.03 2.94 -8.33
N LEU A 26 5.45 1.87 -8.83
CA LEU A 26 4.77 1.82 -10.11
C LEU A 26 3.35 1.31 -9.89
N CYS A 27 2.37 2.05 -10.39
CA CYS A 27 0.96 1.71 -10.28
C CYS A 27 0.31 1.69 -11.67
N GLY A 28 -0.36 0.60 -12.03
CA GLY A 28 -1.11 0.45 -13.27
C GLY A 28 -2.60 0.29 -12.99
N LEU A 29 -3.44 1.17 -13.56
CA LEU A 29 -4.89 1.17 -13.37
C LEU A 29 -5.59 0.94 -14.70
N ASN A 30 -6.48 -0.05 -14.75
CA ASN A 30 -7.24 -0.34 -15.96
C ASN A 30 -8.14 0.86 -16.32
N LYS A 31 -7.94 1.42 -17.52
CA LYS A 31 -8.66 2.58 -18.06
C LYS A 31 -10.16 2.34 -18.23
N GLU A 32 -10.56 1.10 -18.43
CA GLU A 32 -11.97 0.74 -18.56
C GLU A 32 -12.71 0.90 -17.25
N ASN A 33 -12.01 0.66 -16.11
CA ASN A 33 -12.61 0.66 -14.79
C ASN A 33 -12.40 1.95 -14.02
N PHE A 34 -11.28 2.66 -14.26
CA PHE A 34 -10.87 3.79 -13.44
C PHE A 34 -10.42 5.00 -14.25
N ASP A 35 -10.82 6.18 -13.77
CA ASP A 35 -10.22 7.45 -14.15
C ASP A 35 -9.37 7.98 -12.98
N ILE A 36 -8.21 8.56 -13.29
CA ILE A 36 -7.35 9.21 -12.30
C ILE A 36 -7.79 10.68 -12.20
N LEU A 37 -8.30 11.06 -11.03
CA LEU A 37 -8.76 12.44 -10.77
C LEU A 37 -7.63 13.32 -10.25
N MET A 38 -6.70 12.76 -9.47
CA MET A 38 -5.56 13.47 -8.86
C MET A 38 -4.44 12.49 -8.56
N THR A 39 -3.21 12.95 -8.76
CA THR A 39 -1.98 12.25 -8.34
C THR A 39 -1.24 13.12 -7.35
N LYS A 40 -0.87 12.57 -6.19
CA LYS A 40 -0.01 13.20 -5.17
C LYS A 40 1.15 12.27 -4.86
N CYS A 41 2.36 12.73 -5.13
CA CYS A 41 3.58 11.96 -4.89
C CYS A 41 4.27 12.48 -3.63
N GLY A 42 4.37 11.62 -2.62
CA GLY A 42 5.18 11.85 -1.42
C GLY A 42 6.59 11.28 -1.56
N LYS A 43 7.26 11.10 -0.44
CA LYS A 43 8.58 10.45 -0.39
C LYS A 43 8.44 8.92 -0.39
N TYR A 44 7.44 8.40 0.32
CA TYR A 44 7.18 6.98 0.55
C TYR A 44 5.85 6.51 -0.01
N ILE A 45 4.96 7.44 -0.40
CA ILE A 45 3.58 7.13 -0.76
C ILE A 45 3.22 7.82 -2.06
N LEU A 46 2.64 7.05 -2.98
CA LEU A 46 1.97 7.55 -4.17
C LEU A 46 0.46 7.45 -3.94
N GLN A 47 -0.22 8.59 -3.86
CA GLN A 47 -1.67 8.67 -3.74
C GLN A 47 -2.30 8.99 -5.08
N LEU A 48 -3.29 8.18 -5.47
CA LEU A 48 -4.12 8.37 -6.66
C LEU A 48 -5.57 8.49 -6.21
N ASN A 49 -6.20 9.63 -6.45
CA ASN A 49 -7.64 9.75 -6.30
C ASN A 49 -8.29 9.24 -7.58
N LEU A 50 -9.17 8.28 -7.44
CA LEU A 50 -9.75 7.51 -8.52
C LEU A 50 -11.27 7.69 -8.58
N PHE A 51 -11.80 7.66 -9.79
CA PHE A 51 -13.22 7.45 -10.02
C PHE A 51 -13.43 6.02 -10.54
N ASP A 52 -14.16 5.21 -9.78
CA ASP A 52 -14.55 3.86 -10.16
C ASP A 52 -15.80 3.93 -11.02
N LYS A 53 -15.64 3.67 -12.32
CA LYS A 53 -16.72 3.73 -13.32
C LYS A 53 -17.80 2.68 -13.08
N ASN A 54 -17.42 1.52 -12.54
CA ASN A 54 -18.37 0.42 -12.30
C ASN A 54 -19.23 0.69 -11.08
N LYS A 55 -18.66 1.33 -10.05
CA LYS A 55 -19.36 1.63 -8.79
C LYS A 55 -19.89 3.05 -8.72
N ASN A 56 -19.54 3.90 -9.69
CA ASN A 56 -19.90 5.32 -9.75
C ASN A 56 -19.52 6.04 -8.44
N CYS A 57 -18.31 5.84 -7.95
CA CYS A 57 -17.83 6.45 -6.72
C CYS A 57 -16.35 6.81 -6.81
N SER A 58 -15.94 7.78 -5.97
CA SER A 58 -14.54 8.19 -5.86
C SER A 58 -13.92 7.64 -4.58
N TRP A 59 -12.66 7.20 -4.69
CA TRP A 59 -11.86 6.73 -3.58
C TRP A 59 -10.36 6.96 -3.86
N ALA A 60 -9.51 6.85 -2.85
CA ALA A 60 -8.07 7.03 -3.02
C ALA A 60 -7.31 5.73 -2.85
N LEU A 61 -6.38 5.45 -3.76
CA LEU A 61 -5.36 4.42 -3.62
C LEU A 61 -4.06 5.06 -3.14
N MET A 62 -3.55 4.61 -2.01
CA MET A 62 -2.25 5.02 -1.46
C MET A 62 -1.30 3.84 -1.55
N THR A 63 -0.43 3.85 -2.56
CA THR A 63 0.59 2.81 -2.75
C THR A 63 1.84 3.17 -1.98
N VAL A 64 2.30 2.27 -1.11
CA VAL A 64 3.35 2.52 -0.13
C VAL A 64 4.62 1.75 -0.48
N TYR A 65 5.76 2.44 -0.37
CA TYR A 65 7.08 1.85 -0.24
C TYR A 65 7.78 2.48 0.97
N GLY A 66 7.58 1.87 2.13
CA GLY A 66 7.99 2.39 3.43
C GLY A 66 9.50 2.38 3.64
N ALA A 67 9.93 3.08 4.69
CA ALA A 67 11.33 3.23 5.04
C ALA A 67 11.97 1.89 5.47
N ALA A 68 13.03 1.48 4.76
CA ALA A 68 13.78 0.27 5.10
C ALA A 68 14.68 0.46 6.33
N HIS A 69 15.20 1.67 6.54
CA HIS A 69 16.11 2.02 7.65
C HIS A 69 15.35 2.65 8.81
N ASP A 70 15.73 2.29 10.03
CA ASP A 70 15.03 2.71 11.25
C ASP A 70 15.02 4.24 11.45
N GLU A 71 16.09 4.93 11.06
CA GLU A 71 16.20 6.39 11.17
C GLU A 71 15.15 7.14 10.31
N GLN A 72 14.64 6.48 9.27
CA GLN A 72 13.68 7.08 8.34
C GLN A 72 12.23 6.68 8.65
N LYS A 73 12.01 5.69 9.52
CA LYS A 73 10.66 5.22 9.87
C LYS A 73 9.77 6.28 10.49
N PRO A 74 10.26 7.18 11.37
CA PRO A 74 9.43 8.27 11.90
C PRO A 74 8.90 9.19 10.81
N GLU A 75 9.73 9.53 9.80
CA GLU A 75 9.32 10.37 8.67
C GLU A 75 8.26 9.66 7.82
N PHE A 76 8.45 8.37 7.54
CA PHE A 76 7.48 7.57 6.82
C PHE A 76 6.13 7.48 7.56
N ILE A 77 6.14 7.22 8.86
CA ILE A 77 4.91 7.14 9.67
C ILE A 77 4.19 8.49 9.70
N ALA A 78 4.93 9.59 9.81
CA ALA A 78 4.37 10.94 9.76
C ALA A 78 3.72 11.25 8.39
N GLU A 79 4.37 10.88 7.28
CA GLU A 79 3.82 11.04 5.93
C GLU A 79 2.52 10.24 5.76
N LEU A 80 2.51 8.96 6.18
CA LEU A 80 1.33 8.11 6.15
C LEU A 80 0.18 8.74 6.93
N SER A 81 0.43 9.15 8.17
CA SER A 81 -0.57 9.78 9.03
C SER A 81 -1.12 11.06 8.40
N SER A 82 -0.25 11.93 7.88
CA SER A 82 -0.65 13.17 7.22
C SER A 82 -1.52 12.93 5.98
N MET A 83 -1.14 11.99 5.12
CA MET A 83 -1.90 11.68 3.91
C MET A 83 -3.28 11.10 4.23
N CYS A 84 -3.35 10.18 5.20
CA CYS A 84 -4.62 9.60 5.64
C CYS A 84 -5.55 10.66 6.25
N HIS A 85 -5.04 11.54 7.12
CA HIS A 85 -5.84 12.61 7.71
C HIS A 85 -6.32 13.65 6.70
N SER A 86 -5.56 13.91 5.65
CA SER A 86 -5.92 14.88 4.61
C SER A 86 -6.94 14.34 3.60
N SER A 87 -7.26 13.05 3.64
CA SER A 87 -8.21 12.46 2.71
C SER A 87 -9.65 12.65 3.17
N ASN A 88 -10.47 13.28 2.33
CA ASN A 88 -11.90 13.46 2.57
C ASN A 88 -12.76 12.40 1.85
N ILE A 89 -12.11 11.44 1.19
CA ILE A 89 -12.78 10.33 0.48
C ILE A 89 -12.28 9.00 1.06
N PRO A 90 -13.05 7.90 0.92
CA PRO A 90 -12.59 6.57 1.31
C PRO A 90 -11.25 6.24 0.67
N TYR A 91 -10.39 5.50 1.36
CA TYR A 91 -9.09 5.15 0.82
C TYR A 91 -8.65 3.75 1.17
N LEU A 92 -7.82 3.19 0.29
CA LEU A 92 -7.08 1.96 0.46
C LEU A 92 -5.59 2.29 0.56
N VAL A 93 -4.92 1.75 1.56
CA VAL A 93 -3.46 1.86 1.71
C VAL A 93 -2.86 0.49 1.55
N GLY A 94 -1.90 0.34 0.66
CA GLY A 94 -1.25 -0.95 0.42
C GLY A 94 0.17 -0.84 -0.13
N GLY A 95 0.97 -1.86 0.09
CA GLY A 95 2.35 -1.94 -0.40
C GLY A 95 3.34 -2.50 0.62
N ASP A 96 4.63 -2.22 0.44
CA ASP A 96 5.67 -2.62 1.40
C ASP A 96 5.89 -1.55 2.46
N PHE A 97 5.36 -1.78 3.66
CA PHE A 97 5.53 -0.84 4.77
C PHE A 97 6.91 -0.91 5.43
N ASN A 98 7.70 -1.97 5.17
CA ASN A 98 9.00 -2.21 5.81
C ASN A 98 8.96 -2.17 7.36
N ILE A 99 7.79 -2.33 7.95
CA ILE A 99 7.54 -2.42 9.39
C ILE A 99 6.73 -3.68 9.64
N ILE A 100 7.19 -4.53 10.55
CA ILE A 100 6.51 -5.74 10.97
C ILE A 100 5.60 -5.39 12.12
N ARG A 101 4.33 -5.73 12.04
CA ARG A 101 3.32 -5.47 13.07
C ARG A 101 3.24 -6.59 14.10
N HIS A 102 3.33 -7.84 13.60
CA HIS A 102 3.16 -9.04 14.43
C HIS A 102 4.26 -10.06 14.12
N SER A 103 4.63 -10.84 15.11
CA SER A 103 5.66 -11.89 14.95
C SER A 103 5.29 -12.95 13.89
N GLY A 104 3.99 -13.14 13.62
CA GLY A 104 3.49 -14.07 12.60
C GLY A 104 3.68 -13.61 11.15
N GLU A 105 4.03 -12.34 10.91
CA GLU A 105 4.30 -11.82 9.54
C GLU A 105 5.63 -12.32 8.95
N LYS A 106 6.44 -12.97 9.76
CA LYS A 106 7.67 -13.67 9.32
C LYS A 106 7.63 -15.11 9.77
N ASN A 107 8.19 -15.98 8.94
CA ASN A 107 8.37 -17.39 9.28
C ASN A 107 9.50 -17.65 10.32
N LYS A 108 10.35 -16.66 10.60
CA LYS A 108 11.39 -16.72 11.64
C LYS A 108 10.99 -15.85 12.82
N LYS A 109 11.15 -16.38 14.04
CA LYS A 109 10.97 -15.58 15.28
C LYS A 109 11.90 -14.38 15.25
N THR A 110 11.33 -13.20 15.23
CA THR A 110 12.04 -11.92 15.30
C THR A 110 11.42 -11.13 16.43
N SER A 111 12.24 -10.51 17.28
CA SER A 111 11.75 -9.52 18.24
C SER A 111 11.08 -8.37 17.49
N LEU A 112 9.93 -7.94 17.96
CA LEU A 112 9.25 -6.75 17.42
C LEU A 112 10.10 -5.52 17.78
N SER A 113 10.24 -4.62 16.83
CA SER A 113 10.94 -3.35 17.08
C SER A 113 9.99 -2.36 17.76
N HIS A 114 10.53 -1.33 18.40
CA HIS A 114 9.75 -0.20 18.91
C HIS A 114 8.82 0.40 17.82
N PHE A 115 9.26 0.43 16.58
CA PHE A 115 8.45 0.92 15.46
C PHE A 115 7.21 0.07 15.18
N SER A 116 7.20 -1.20 15.55
CA SER A 116 6.01 -2.06 15.44
C SER A 116 4.87 -1.54 16.32
N GLU A 117 5.18 -1.13 17.55
CA GLU A 117 4.19 -0.58 18.50
C GLU A 117 3.68 0.79 18.03
N VAL A 118 4.60 1.68 17.62
CA VAL A 118 4.26 3.01 17.10
C VAL A 118 3.37 2.88 15.86
N PHE A 119 3.74 2.00 14.92
CA PHE A 119 2.97 1.79 13.70
C PHE A 119 1.58 1.20 14.00
N ASN A 120 1.47 0.23 14.90
CA ASN A 120 0.18 -0.31 15.33
C ASN A 120 -0.70 0.76 15.97
N SER A 121 -0.13 1.66 16.78
CA SER A 121 -0.87 2.78 17.36
C SER A 121 -1.40 3.73 16.29
N VAL A 122 -0.60 4.04 15.27
CA VAL A 122 -1.02 4.88 14.14
C VAL A 122 -2.13 4.21 13.33
N ILE A 123 -2.01 2.91 13.02
CA ILE A 123 -3.05 2.15 12.32
C ILE A 123 -4.37 2.21 13.09
N HIS A 124 -4.32 2.04 14.42
CA HIS A 124 -5.49 2.13 15.28
C HIS A 124 -6.10 3.54 15.30
N LEU A 125 -5.27 4.57 15.45
CA LEU A 125 -5.72 5.99 15.45
C LEU A 125 -6.36 6.39 14.14
N LEU A 126 -5.85 5.89 13.00
CA LEU A 126 -6.40 6.13 11.66
C LEU A 126 -7.66 5.30 11.38
N GLY A 127 -8.04 4.38 12.28
CA GLY A 127 -9.16 3.48 12.07
C GLY A 127 -8.96 2.50 10.91
N LEU A 128 -7.72 2.23 10.53
CA LEU A 128 -7.41 1.34 9.42
C LEU A 128 -7.71 -0.11 9.80
N ARG A 129 -8.31 -0.84 8.87
CA ARG A 129 -8.60 -2.27 9.03
C ARG A 129 -7.80 -3.06 8.02
N GLU A 130 -7.20 -4.14 8.48
CA GLU A 130 -6.47 -5.07 7.64
C GLU A 130 -7.41 -5.86 6.76
N ILE A 131 -7.06 -5.95 5.47
CA ILE A 131 -7.73 -6.84 4.53
C ILE A 131 -6.95 -8.15 4.51
N TYR A 132 -7.58 -9.21 4.95
CA TYR A 132 -6.97 -10.53 4.96
C TYR A 132 -6.85 -11.09 3.54
N MET A 133 -5.67 -11.60 3.22
CA MET A 133 -5.44 -12.29 1.96
C MET A 133 -6.19 -13.63 1.94
N THR A 134 -6.83 -13.91 0.80
CA THR A 134 -7.34 -15.23 0.48
C THR A 134 -6.32 -15.97 -0.39
N GLY A 135 -5.86 -17.14 0.06
CA GLY A 135 -5.00 -18.02 -0.76
C GLY A 135 -3.52 -18.12 -0.37
N GLY A 136 -3.05 -17.43 0.66
CA GLY A 136 -1.69 -17.57 1.16
C GLY A 136 -1.40 -16.76 2.41
N SER A 137 -0.45 -17.22 3.22
CA SER A 137 -0.03 -16.52 4.46
C SER A 137 1.09 -15.50 4.22
N TYR A 138 1.75 -15.56 3.06
CA TYR A 138 2.91 -14.72 2.75
C TYR A 138 2.88 -14.28 1.30
N THR A 139 3.25 -13.02 1.05
CA THR A 139 3.28 -12.42 -0.29
C THR A 139 4.69 -12.27 -0.86
N TRP A 140 5.73 -12.42 -0.03
CA TRP A 140 7.11 -12.22 -0.44
C TRP A 140 8.07 -13.28 0.13
N SER A 141 9.12 -13.58 -0.63
CA SER A 141 10.21 -14.46 -0.23
C SER A 141 11.54 -13.96 -0.80
N ASN A 142 12.61 -14.05 0.00
CA ASN A 142 13.96 -13.72 -0.44
C ASN A 142 14.59 -14.75 -1.39
N LYS A 143 13.90 -15.87 -1.67
CA LYS A 143 14.34 -16.97 -2.55
C LYS A 143 15.73 -17.57 -2.22
N GLN A 144 16.24 -17.35 -1.00
CA GLN A 144 17.50 -17.94 -0.53
C GLN A 144 17.28 -19.32 0.10
N GLU A 145 18.34 -20.11 0.32
CA GLU A 145 18.27 -21.44 0.95
C GLU A 145 17.58 -21.39 2.33
N SER A 146 17.86 -20.35 3.13
CA SER A 146 17.12 -20.06 4.36
C SER A 146 15.97 -19.08 4.06
N ARG A 147 14.92 -19.55 3.42
CA ARG A 147 13.81 -18.72 2.95
C ARG A 147 13.21 -17.87 4.06
N LEU A 148 13.20 -16.56 3.86
CA LEU A 148 12.45 -15.61 4.65
C LEU A 148 11.16 -15.29 3.90
N TRP A 149 10.03 -15.49 4.58
CA TRP A 149 8.69 -15.14 4.05
C TRP A 149 8.17 -13.94 4.81
N LYS A 150 7.55 -13.02 4.09
CA LYS A 150 6.88 -11.85 4.68
C LYS A 150 5.45 -11.75 4.16
N SER A 151 4.55 -11.34 5.01
CA SER A 151 3.22 -10.90 4.61
C SER A 151 3.26 -9.40 4.32
N TRP A 152 2.68 -8.98 3.22
CA TRP A 152 2.48 -7.58 2.90
C TRP A 152 1.07 -7.20 3.33
N ILE A 153 0.98 -6.11 4.05
CA ILE A 153 -0.26 -5.71 4.71
C ILE A 153 -0.96 -4.69 3.83
N GLU A 154 -2.21 -4.98 3.49
CA GLU A 154 -3.11 -4.07 2.81
C GLU A 154 -4.14 -3.54 3.81
N PHE A 155 -4.36 -2.23 3.85
CA PHE A 155 -5.31 -1.62 4.75
C PHE A 155 -6.38 -0.86 3.99
N SER A 156 -7.63 -1.00 4.43
CA SER A 156 -8.72 -0.13 4.00
C SER A 156 -9.24 0.69 5.17
N CYS A 157 -9.52 1.97 4.92
CA CYS A 157 -10.20 2.83 5.88
C CYS A 157 -11.62 3.13 5.42
N LEU A 158 -12.54 3.09 6.38
CA LEU A 158 -13.94 3.49 6.17
C LEU A 158 -14.12 4.89 6.75
N LEU A 159 -14.19 5.91 5.88
CA LEU A 159 -14.71 7.20 6.28
C LEU A 159 -16.25 7.11 6.28
N SER A 160 -16.88 7.60 7.35
CA SER A 160 -18.34 7.74 7.50
C SER A 160 -19.21 6.49 7.57
N GLY A 161 -18.79 5.40 8.20
CA GLY A 161 -19.69 4.33 8.67
C GLY A 161 -20.40 3.48 7.60
N ARG A 162 -20.13 3.66 6.31
CA ARG A 162 -20.62 2.80 5.23
C ARG A 162 -19.50 1.88 4.75
N ILE A 163 -19.74 0.58 4.90
CA ILE A 163 -18.87 -0.48 4.38
C ILE A 163 -19.04 -0.52 2.85
N TYR A 164 -18.12 0.09 2.11
CA TYR A 164 -17.96 -0.23 0.70
C TYR A 164 -17.16 -1.54 0.65
N THR A 165 -17.78 -2.61 0.22
CA THR A 165 -17.07 -3.86 -0.09
C THR A 165 -16.22 -3.55 -1.32
N LEU A 166 -14.96 -3.24 -1.11
CA LEU A 166 -13.98 -3.24 -2.19
C LEU A 166 -13.86 -4.70 -2.63
N LEU A 167 -14.27 -4.99 -3.86
CA LEU A 167 -14.00 -6.30 -4.46
C LEU A 167 -12.49 -6.50 -4.50
N PRO A 168 -12.02 -7.76 -4.42
CA PRO A 168 -10.59 -8.05 -4.41
C PRO A 168 -9.93 -7.41 -5.63
N LEU A 169 -9.10 -6.41 -5.37
CA LEU A 169 -8.18 -5.89 -6.36
C LEU A 169 -7.10 -6.96 -6.53
N SER A 170 -7.05 -7.61 -7.67
CA SER A 170 -5.91 -8.43 -8.04
C SER A 170 -4.75 -7.48 -8.37
N ILE A 171 -3.96 -7.12 -7.39
CA ILE A 171 -2.69 -6.44 -7.59
C ILE A 171 -1.69 -7.53 -7.92
N SER A 172 -1.33 -7.69 -9.19
CA SER A 172 -0.23 -8.55 -9.63
C SER A 172 1.05 -7.71 -9.65
N TRP A 173 2.01 -8.13 -8.86
CA TRP A 173 3.37 -7.58 -8.78
C TRP A 173 4.32 -8.23 -9.80
#